data_e36d46c61303a367f7ec01167dd669d8
#
_entry.id   e36d46c61303a367f7ec01167dd669d8
#
_cell.length_a   1.000
_cell.length_b   1.000
_cell.length_c   1.000
_cell.angle_alpha   90.00
_cell.angle_beta   90.00
_cell.angle_gamma   90.00
#
_symmetry.space_group_name_H-M   'P 1'
#
loop_
_entity.id
_entity.type
_entity.pdbx_description
1 polymer ?
#
loop_
_entity_poly.entity_id
_entity_poly.type
_entity_poly.pdbx_seq_one_letter_code
_entity_poly.pdbx_strand_id
1 'polypeptide(L)'
;MTKVVPIRDHHVDLLALYEAGLELYHSGGLPKGETTGWPGVDEFYTVGRGQWTVVTGIPGSGKSEWLDALMVNLAEADPAWLFCLYSPENFPTVGHLVKLVEKRVRKPFNRGPTDRMSTSEYASGAAWVLEHFLWLETDLKSPEALLDAALSYRGDPNRKLGVVLDPWNTLEHQRGGMNETDYVSLVLTGVTHLARETGAHVWLVVHPAKILRNRDGTRPVPTPYDLSGSAHWYNKADNIITVHRDQVEGQDVEIHVQKVRFKNLGRVGLAMLKYDRVVGRYFEMKHYVEGELYADPERR
;
A
#
# COMPACT_ATOMS: atom_id res chain seq x y z
N MET A 1 -8.57 -10.59 20.35
CA MET A 1 -7.39 -9.71 20.54
C MET A 1 -6.16 -10.61 20.58
N THR A 2 -5.35 -10.63 19.53
CA THR A 2 -4.13 -11.44 19.51
C THR A 2 -3.11 -10.78 20.42
N LYS A 3 -2.79 -11.40 21.55
CA LYS A 3 -1.73 -10.93 22.44
C LYS A 3 -0.40 -11.01 21.70
N VAL A 4 0.22 -9.85 21.43
CA VAL A 4 1.63 -9.80 21.04
C VAL A 4 2.42 -10.10 22.31
N VAL A 5 3.12 -11.23 22.34
CA VAL A 5 4.03 -11.57 23.45
C VAL A 5 5.29 -10.70 23.29
N PRO A 6 5.56 -9.77 24.22
CA PRO A 6 6.79 -8.98 24.14
C PRO A 6 8.01 -9.86 24.46
N ILE A 7 9.01 -9.80 23.61
CA ILE A 7 10.34 -10.36 23.90
C ILE A 7 10.97 -9.47 24.97
N ARG A 8 10.94 -9.89 26.22
CA ARG A 8 11.71 -9.29 27.33
C ARG A 8 12.84 -10.23 27.68
N ASP A 9 14.02 -9.67 27.81
CA ASP A 9 15.23 -10.30 28.37
C ASP A 9 15.77 -11.54 27.63
N HIS A 10 15.95 -11.47 26.31
CA HIS A 10 16.64 -12.47 25.48
C HIS A 10 16.11 -13.93 25.59
N HIS A 11 15.08 -14.20 26.35
CA HIS A 11 14.42 -15.51 26.44
C HIS A 11 12.97 -15.42 25.97
N VAL A 12 12.63 -16.22 24.96
CA VAL A 12 11.23 -16.47 24.58
C VAL A 12 10.62 -17.39 25.62
N ASP A 13 9.53 -16.95 26.25
CA ASP A 13 8.75 -17.84 27.13
C ASP A 13 8.10 -18.92 26.25
N LEU A 14 8.67 -20.12 26.27
CA LEU A 14 8.21 -21.25 25.46
C LEU A 14 6.82 -21.71 25.84
N LEU A 15 6.41 -21.57 27.11
CA LEU A 15 5.09 -21.94 27.56
C LEU A 15 4.04 -20.96 27.02
N ALA A 16 4.29 -19.65 27.14
CA ALA A 16 3.43 -18.62 26.58
C ALA A 16 3.31 -18.74 25.05
N LEU A 17 4.41 -19.12 24.37
CA LEU A 17 4.40 -19.35 22.92
C LEU A 17 3.54 -20.58 22.54
N TYR A 18 3.63 -21.67 23.34
CA TYR A 18 2.83 -22.86 23.14
C TYR A 18 1.35 -22.58 23.36
N GLU A 19 0.98 -21.87 24.45
CA GLU A 19 -0.40 -21.47 24.74
C GLU A 19 -0.97 -20.59 23.63
N ALA A 20 -0.24 -19.59 23.16
CA ALA A 20 -0.64 -18.76 22.01
C ALA A 20 -0.84 -19.61 20.75
N GLY A 21 0.00 -20.61 20.51
CA GLY A 21 -0.17 -21.56 19.40
C GLY A 21 -1.43 -22.39 19.51
N LEU A 22 -1.80 -22.84 20.71
CA LEU A 22 -3.06 -23.55 20.95
C LEU A 22 -4.29 -22.66 20.73
N GLU A 23 -4.25 -21.41 21.19
CA GLU A 23 -5.32 -20.43 20.92
C GLU A 23 -5.54 -20.25 19.41
N LEU A 24 -4.44 -20.09 18.64
CA LEU A 24 -4.51 -19.99 17.19
C LEU A 24 -5.08 -21.26 16.54
N TYR A 25 -4.68 -22.44 17.02
CA TYR A 25 -5.22 -23.70 16.52
C TYR A 25 -6.73 -23.81 16.75
N HIS A 26 -7.20 -23.48 17.96
CA HIS A 26 -8.63 -23.51 18.31
C HIS A 26 -9.44 -22.42 17.61
N SER A 27 -8.85 -21.29 17.26
CA SER A 27 -9.49 -20.22 16.48
C SER A 27 -9.54 -20.48 14.97
N GLY A 28 -9.04 -21.62 14.51
CA GLY A 28 -9.07 -22.01 13.09
C GLY A 28 -7.78 -21.75 12.31
N GLY A 29 -6.68 -21.41 12.99
CA GLY A 29 -5.35 -21.26 12.42
C GLY A 29 -4.79 -19.85 12.50
N LEU A 30 -3.72 -19.61 11.75
CA LEU A 30 -3.12 -18.27 11.67
C LEU A 30 -4.09 -17.26 11.05
N PRO A 31 -4.20 -16.04 11.61
CA PRO A 31 -5.11 -15.02 11.08
C PRO A 31 -4.75 -14.64 9.65
N LYS A 32 -5.76 -14.39 8.84
CA LYS A 32 -5.58 -13.74 7.54
C LYS A 32 -5.24 -12.26 7.75
N GLY A 33 -4.67 -11.64 6.72
CA GLY A 33 -4.49 -10.19 6.68
C GLY A 33 -5.80 -9.45 6.46
N GLU A 34 -5.74 -8.13 6.54
CA GLU A 34 -6.85 -7.24 6.20
C GLU A 34 -7.15 -7.36 4.69
N THR A 35 -8.42 -7.33 4.34
CA THR A 35 -8.85 -7.36 2.94
C THR A 35 -8.40 -6.09 2.21
N THR A 36 -7.99 -6.24 0.95
CA THR A 36 -7.69 -5.12 0.06
C THR A 36 -8.95 -4.42 -0.46
N GLY A 37 -10.12 -5.03 -0.24
CA GLY A 37 -11.39 -4.61 -0.82
C GLY A 37 -11.61 -5.13 -2.24
N TRP A 38 -10.69 -5.96 -2.75
CA TRP A 38 -10.80 -6.66 -4.03
C TRP A 38 -10.60 -8.16 -3.79
N PRO A 39 -11.67 -8.96 -3.75
CA PRO A 39 -11.58 -10.41 -3.49
C PRO A 39 -10.58 -11.16 -4.38
N GLY A 40 -10.46 -10.77 -5.66
CA GLY A 40 -9.48 -11.37 -6.57
C GLY A 40 -8.03 -11.00 -6.25
N VAL A 41 -7.77 -9.85 -5.62
CA VAL A 41 -6.45 -9.50 -5.08
C VAL A 41 -6.21 -10.24 -3.78
N ASP A 42 -7.23 -10.38 -2.92
CA ASP A 42 -7.16 -11.04 -1.61
C ASP A 42 -6.77 -12.53 -1.70
N GLU A 43 -6.99 -13.17 -2.86
CA GLU A 43 -6.49 -14.52 -3.12
C GLU A 43 -4.96 -14.60 -3.11
N PHE A 44 -4.29 -13.49 -3.44
CA PHE A 44 -2.83 -13.43 -3.61
C PHE A 44 -2.16 -12.56 -2.57
N TYR A 45 -2.83 -11.52 -2.07
CA TYR A 45 -2.27 -10.57 -1.11
C TYR A 45 -3.35 -10.01 -0.19
N THR A 46 -3.12 -10.12 1.11
CA THR A 46 -3.85 -9.41 2.17
C THR A 46 -2.86 -8.61 3.01
N VAL A 47 -3.33 -7.53 3.64
CA VAL A 47 -2.46 -6.61 4.38
C VAL A 47 -2.19 -7.15 5.78
N GLY A 48 -0.96 -7.61 6.02
CA GLY A 48 -0.52 -8.11 7.32
C GLY A 48 0.04 -6.99 8.20
N ARG A 49 -0.34 -6.95 9.46
CA ARG A 49 0.30 -6.03 10.43
C ARG A 49 1.74 -6.45 10.72
N GLY A 50 2.59 -5.46 10.99
CA GLY A 50 3.99 -5.71 11.28
C GLY A 50 4.81 -6.14 10.07
N GLN A 51 4.32 -5.84 8.86
CA GLN A 51 4.95 -6.18 7.60
C GLN A 51 5.19 -4.96 6.73
N TRP A 52 5.95 -5.15 5.68
CA TRP A 52 6.11 -4.13 4.67
C TRP A 52 6.10 -4.69 3.26
N THR A 53 5.62 -3.86 2.35
CA THR A 53 5.36 -4.22 0.95
C THR A 53 6.09 -3.25 0.03
N VAL A 54 6.83 -3.79 -0.94
CA VAL A 54 7.31 -3.03 -2.09
C VAL A 54 6.21 -2.97 -3.13
N VAL A 55 5.91 -1.76 -3.60
CA VAL A 55 5.03 -1.54 -4.75
C VAL A 55 5.88 -0.99 -5.89
N THR A 56 5.94 -1.69 -7.01
CA THR A 56 6.71 -1.29 -8.17
C THR A 56 5.89 -1.31 -9.46
N GLY A 57 6.47 -0.89 -10.55
CA GLY A 57 5.86 -0.79 -11.87
C GLY A 57 6.51 0.34 -12.68
N ILE A 58 6.36 0.28 -13.98
CA ILE A 58 6.89 1.32 -14.88
C ILE A 58 6.26 2.69 -14.57
N PRO A 59 6.93 3.81 -14.93
CA PRO A 59 6.31 5.13 -14.82
C PRO A 59 4.96 5.20 -15.55
N GLY A 60 3.95 5.77 -14.89
CA GLY A 60 2.59 5.87 -15.43
C GLY A 60 1.74 4.61 -15.33
N SER A 61 2.23 3.51 -14.71
CA SER A 61 1.43 2.28 -14.54
C SER A 61 0.29 2.40 -13.52
N GLY A 62 0.25 3.45 -12.70
CA GLY A 62 -0.81 3.69 -11.72
C GLY A 62 -0.49 3.18 -10.31
N LYS A 63 0.79 3.02 -9.94
CA LYS A 63 1.21 2.59 -8.59
C LYS A 63 0.57 3.40 -7.47
N SER A 64 0.77 4.72 -7.51
CA SER A 64 0.25 5.66 -6.51
C SER A 64 -1.28 5.64 -6.47
N GLU A 65 -1.94 5.62 -7.64
CA GLU A 65 -3.40 5.56 -7.75
C GLU A 65 -3.97 4.26 -7.15
N TRP A 66 -3.31 3.12 -7.42
CA TRP A 66 -3.71 1.84 -6.84
C TRP A 66 -3.52 1.82 -5.33
N LEU A 67 -2.39 2.36 -4.86
CA LEU A 67 -2.08 2.40 -3.43
C LEU A 67 -3.04 3.34 -2.68
N ASP A 68 -3.37 4.51 -3.25
CA ASP A 68 -4.40 5.41 -2.72
C ASP A 68 -5.77 4.71 -2.61
N ALA A 69 -6.16 3.96 -3.64
CA ALA A 69 -7.41 3.21 -3.62
C ALA A 69 -7.40 2.07 -2.59
N LEU A 70 -6.28 1.37 -2.43
CA LEU A 70 -6.08 0.37 -1.38
C LEU A 70 -6.26 0.98 0.01
N MET A 71 -5.60 2.11 0.28
CA MET A 71 -5.72 2.80 1.57
C MET A 71 -7.14 3.24 1.87
N VAL A 72 -7.85 3.79 0.86
CA VAL A 72 -9.27 4.16 1.02
C VAL A 72 -10.11 2.93 1.33
N ASN A 73 -9.90 1.80 0.64
CA ASN A 73 -10.62 0.56 0.93
C ASN A 73 -10.37 0.05 2.36
N LEU A 74 -9.10 0.06 2.81
CA LEU A 74 -8.73 -0.34 4.17
C LEU A 74 -9.41 0.53 5.23
N ALA A 75 -9.42 1.86 5.05
CA ALA A 75 -10.06 2.79 5.97
C ALA A 75 -11.60 2.72 5.92
N GLU A 76 -12.18 2.38 4.77
CA GLU A 76 -13.63 2.11 4.65
C GLU A 76 -14.03 0.82 5.38
N ALA A 77 -13.18 -0.22 5.32
CA ALA A 77 -13.42 -1.50 5.98
C ALA A 77 -13.18 -1.45 7.49
N ASP A 78 -12.19 -0.69 7.95
CA ASP A 78 -11.88 -0.53 9.37
C ASP A 78 -11.43 0.91 9.67
N PRO A 79 -12.24 1.69 10.41
CA PRO A 79 -11.94 3.07 10.75
C PRO A 79 -10.74 3.22 11.72
N ALA A 80 -10.18 2.14 12.24
CA ALA A 80 -8.96 2.19 13.03
C ALA A 80 -7.72 2.56 12.20
N TRP A 81 -7.75 2.44 10.88
CA TRP A 81 -6.63 2.80 10.02
C TRP A 81 -6.32 4.30 10.03
N LEU A 82 -5.04 4.62 10.18
CA LEU A 82 -4.44 5.93 10.01
C LEU A 82 -3.25 5.79 9.07
N PHE A 83 -3.22 6.55 7.98
CA PHE A 83 -2.18 6.52 6.97
C PHE A 83 -1.31 7.76 7.05
N CYS A 84 -0.01 7.57 7.17
CA CYS A 84 1.01 8.62 7.10
C CYS A 84 1.67 8.56 5.72
N LEU A 85 1.54 9.63 4.95
CA LEU A 85 1.91 9.70 3.54
C LEU A 85 3.09 10.65 3.32
N TYR A 86 4.13 10.17 2.68
CA TYR A 86 5.11 11.00 2.00
C TYR A 86 4.96 10.77 0.50
N SER A 87 4.42 11.73 -0.23
CA SER A 87 4.13 11.59 -1.66
C SER A 87 4.35 12.92 -2.40
N PRO A 88 5.63 13.33 -2.60
CA PRO A 88 5.98 14.61 -3.22
C PRO A 88 5.57 14.71 -4.70
N GLU A 89 5.38 13.58 -5.40
CA GLU A 89 4.87 13.58 -6.77
C GLU A 89 3.38 13.99 -6.85
N ASN A 90 2.62 13.84 -5.76
CA ASN A 90 1.23 14.30 -5.64
C ASN A 90 1.17 15.77 -5.17
N PHE A 91 1.95 16.66 -5.78
CA PHE A 91 1.94 18.08 -5.48
C PHE A 91 1.03 18.85 -6.45
N PRO A 92 0.28 19.87 -5.98
CA PRO A 92 0.17 20.31 -4.58
C PRO A 92 -0.66 19.34 -3.72
N THR A 93 -0.41 19.32 -2.41
CA THR A 93 -1.06 18.41 -1.43
C THR A 93 -2.59 18.47 -1.51
N VAL A 94 -3.16 19.63 -1.81
CA VAL A 94 -4.62 19.76 -2.03
C VAL A 94 -5.10 18.93 -3.21
N GLY A 95 -4.28 18.72 -4.23
CA GLY A 95 -4.60 17.83 -5.35
C GLY A 95 -4.67 16.37 -4.90
N HIS A 96 -3.77 15.94 -4.03
CA HIS A 96 -3.80 14.60 -3.45
C HIS A 96 -5.02 14.41 -2.53
N LEU A 97 -5.34 15.40 -1.68
CA LEU A 97 -6.57 15.39 -0.89
C LEU A 97 -7.79 15.19 -1.79
N VAL A 98 -7.92 15.96 -2.88
CA VAL A 98 -9.04 15.84 -3.83
C VAL A 98 -9.13 14.43 -4.43
N LYS A 99 -8.02 13.83 -4.84
CA LYS A 99 -8.00 12.44 -5.36
C LYS A 99 -8.53 11.43 -4.35
N LEU A 100 -8.15 11.55 -3.07
CA LEU A 100 -8.64 10.67 -2.00
C LEU A 100 -10.14 10.90 -1.75
N VAL A 101 -10.60 12.17 -1.80
CA VAL A 101 -12.03 12.51 -1.68
C VAL A 101 -12.84 11.94 -2.84
N GLU A 102 -12.36 12.03 -4.09
CA GLU A 102 -13.03 11.42 -5.26
C GLU A 102 -13.21 9.91 -5.07
N LYS A 103 -12.15 9.23 -4.58
CA LYS A 103 -12.20 7.80 -4.28
C LYS A 103 -13.23 7.49 -3.17
N ARG A 104 -13.31 8.31 -2.12
CA ARG A 104 -14.22 8.13 -0.99
C ARG A 104 -15.68 8.41 -1.38
N VAL A 105 -15.91 9.53 -2.08
CA VAL A 105 -17.27 10.00 -2.47
C VAL A 105 -17.79 9.25 -3.71
N ARG A 106 -16.88 8.67 -4.51
CA ARG A 106 -17.21 8.00 -5.79
C ARG A 106 -17.85 8.93 -6.81
N LYS A 107 -17.51 10.21 -6.77
CA LYS A 107 -17.90 11.24 -7.73
C LYS A 107 -16.70 12.12 -8.07
N PRO A 108 -16.62 12.66 -9.29
CA PRO A 108 -15.55 13.56 -9.67
C PRO A 108 -15.66 14.90 -8.95
N PHE A 109 -14.52 15.50 -8.65
CA PHE A 109 -14.44 16.87 -8.14
C PHE A 109 -14.65 17.90 -9.26
N ASN A 110 -14.08 17.63 -10.41
CA ASN A 110 -14.11 18.53 -11.55
C ASN A 110 -15.46 18.46 -12.29
N ARG A 111 -15.83 19.54 -12.97
CA ARG A 111 -16.97 19.54 -13.90
C ARG A 111 -16.61 18.69 -15.11
N GLY A 112 -17.55 17.89 -15.58
CA GLY A 112 -17.39 16.98 -16.72
C GLY A 112 -18.76 16.44 -17.19
N PRO A 113 -18.75 15.37 -18.00
CA PRO A 113 -19.97 14.78 -18.52
C PRO A 113 -20.78 14.00 -17.48
N THR A 114 -20.18 13.67 -16.34
CA THR A 114 -20.82 12.96 -15.23
C THR A 114 -21.15 13.92 -14.09
N ASP A 115 -22.12 13.55 -13.25
CA ASP A 115 -22.48 14.35 -12.08
C ASP A 115 -21.28 14.45 -11.12
N ARG A 116 -20.88 15.69 -10.86
CA ARG A 116 -19.82 15.96 -9.87
C ARG A 116 -20.37 15.92 -8.45
N MET A 117 -19.47 15.71 -7.48
CA MET A 117 -19.85 15.84 -6.08
C MET A 117 -20.34 17.25 -5.74
N SER A 118 -21.35 17.32 -4.87
CA SER A 118 -21.84 18.57 -4.28
C SER A 118 -20.84 19.11 -3.26
N THR A 119 -21.01 20.38 -2.86
CA THR A 119 -20.18 20.98 -1.80
C THR A 119 -20.31 20.24 -0.47
N SER A 120 -21.49 19.73 -0.13
CA SER A 120 -21.71 18.95 1.10
C SER A 120 -21.02 17.58 1.03
N GLU A 121 -21.09 16.88 -0.11
CA GLU A 121 -20.37 15.62 -0.33
C GLU A 121 -18.86 15.82 -0.26
N TYR A 122 -18.34 16.90 -0.86
CA TYR A 122 -16.92 17.26 -0.74
C TYR A 122 -16.51 17.52 0.71
N ALA A 123 -17.30 18.34 1.44
CA ALA A 123 -16.98 18.66 2.83
C ALA A 123 -16.95 17.41 3.73
N SER A 124 -17.94 16.52 3.57
CA SER A 124 -18.00 15.26 4.30
C SER A 124 -16.86 14.31 3.92
N GLY A 125 -16.58 14.18 2.63
CA GLY A 125 -15.47 13.35 2.13
C GLY A 125 -14.11 13.88 2.60
N ALA A 126 -13.89 15.19 2.57
CA ALA A 126 -12.65 15.82 3.04
C ALA A 126 -12.47 15.64 4.56
N ALA A 127 -13.52 15.79 5.36
CA ALA A 127 -13.46 15.53 6.80
C ALA A 127 -13.05 14.08 7.09
N TRP A 128 -13.64 13.11 6.38
CA TRP A 128 -13.26 11.71 6.49
C TRP A 128 -11.80 11.47 6.08
N VAL A 129 -11.33 12.06 4.96
CA VAL A 129 -9.93 11.92 4.55
C VAL A 129 -8.99 12.48 5.60
N LEU A 130 -9.28 13.66 6.17
CA LEU A 130 -8.45 14.28 7.21
C LEU A 130 -8.43 13.50 8.53
N GLU A 131 -9.42 12.64 8.77
CA GLU A 131 -9.44 11.73 9.93
C GLU A 131 -8.51 10.52 9.73
N HIS A 132 -8.33 10.07 8.49
CA HIS A 132 -7.61 8.82 8.17
C HIS A 132 -6.25 9.03 7.52
N PHE A 133 -5.93 10.23 7.01
CA PHE A 133 -4.71 10.48 6.24
C PHE A 133 -3.96 11.70 6.76
N LEU A 134 -2.66 11.54 6.94
CA LEU A 134 -1.73 12.59 7.34
C LEU A 134 -0.61 12.68 6.31
N TRP A 135 -0.29 13.89 5.87
CA TRP A 135 0.87 14.14 5.00
C TRP A 135 2.09 14.43 5.87
N LEU A 136 3.15 13.63 5.67
CA LEU A 136 4.40 13.79 6.41
C LEU A 136 5.21 14.93 5.80
N GLU A 137 5.52 15.91 6.61
CA GLU A 137 6.47 16.97 6.30
C GLU A 137 7.54 16.99 7.37
N THR A 138 8.81 16.82 6.95
CA THR A 138 9.99 16.85 7.80
C THR A 138 11.05 17.72 7.15
N ASP A 139 11.93 18.32 7.94
CA ASP A 139 13.06 19.13 7.42
C ASP A 139 13.99 18.25 6.57
N LEU A 140 14.20 17.02 7.03
CA LEU A 140 15.02 16.02 6.35
C LEU A 140 14.12 14.97 5.70
N LYS A 141 14.19 14.83 4.39
CA LYS A 141 13.38 13.87 3.62
C LYS A 141 14.03 12.48 3.53
N SER A 142 14.72 12.04 4.61
CA SER A 142 15.28 10.70 4.67
C SER A 142 14.23 9.66 5.09
N PRO A 143 14.41 8.38 4.68
CA PRO A 143 13.50 7.31 5.11
C PRO A 143 13.33 7.23 6.62
N GLU A 144 14.45 7.35 7.36
CA GLU A 144 14.46 7.26 8.82
C GLU A 144 13.65 8.39 9.46
N ALA A 145 13.88 9.64 9.04
CA ALA A 145 13.17 10.80 9.59
C ALA A 145 11.65 10.73 9.31
N LEU A 146 11.26 10.25 8.14
CA LEU A 146 9.84 10.09 7.79
C LEU A 146 9.18 8.97 8.58
N LEU A 147 9.88 7.86 8.80
CA LEU A 147 9.39 6.75 9.62
C LEU A 147 9.24 7.17 11.08
N ASP A 148 10.21 7.89 11.64
CA ASP A 148 10.14 8.43 13.00
C ASP A 148 8.99 9.44 13.15
N ALA A 149 8.80 10.32 12.16
CA ALA A 149 7.67 11.24 12.12
C ALA A 149 6.33 10.49 12.10
N ALA A 150 6.21 9.44 11.28
CA ALA A 150 4.99 8.62 11.23
C ALA A 150 4.69 7.95 12.58
N LEU A 151 5.72 7.49 13.30
CA LEU A 151 5.56 6.87 14.62
C LEU A 151 5.02 7.85 15.68
N SER A 152 5.35 9.14 15.57
CA SER A 152 4.85 10.15 16.51
C SER A 152 3.32 10.29 16.50
N TYR A 153 2.68 9.90 15.38
CA TYR A 153 1.22 9.91 15.23
C TYR A 153 0.52 8.62 15.72
N ARG A 154 1.29 7.63 16.18
CA ARG A 154 0.71 6.37 16.66
C ARG A 154 -0.24 6.56 17.86
N GLY A 155 -0.05 7.59 18.69
CA GLY A 155 -0.82 8.09 19.86
C GLY A 155 -1.83 7.15 20.54
N ASP A 156 -2.71 6.50 19.77
CA ASP A 156 -3.71 5.54 20.23
C ASP A 156 -3.27 4.10 19.87
N PRO A 157 -3.08 3.21 20.84
CA PRO A 157 -2.70 1.81 20.62
C PRO A 157 -3.76 1.01 19.84
N ASN A 158 -5.00 1.50 19.77
CA ASN A 158 -6.06 0.88 18.99
C ASN A 158 -6.00 1.26 17.50
N ARG A 159 -5.27 2.32 17.13
CA ARG A 159 -5.08 2.71 15.72
C ARG A 159 -4.16 1.74 15.00
N LYS A 160 -4.51 1.44 13.76
CA LYS A 160 -3.68 0.68 12.82
C LYS A 160 -2.89 1.69 11.98
N LEU A 161 -1.59 1.64 12.07
CA LEU A 161 -0.72 2.58 11.37
C LEU A 161 -0.31 2.01 10.00
N GLY A 162 -0.61 2.75 8.94
CA GLY A 162 -0.06 2.57 7.60
C GLY A 162 0.94 3.69 7.27
N VAL A 163 2.09 3.36 6.73
CA VAL A 163 3.09 4.35 6.29
C VAL A 163 3.39 4.15 4.82
N VAL A 164 3.32 5.23 4.04
CA VAL A 164 3.58 5.21 2.60
C VAL A 164 4.70 6.16 2.25
N LEU A 165 5.75 5.65 1.62
CA LEU A 165 6.82 6.44 1.03
C LEU A 165 6.77 6.27 -0.50
N ASP A 166 6.28 7.29 -1.20
CA ASP A 166 5.98 7.27 -2.64
C ASP A 166 6.56 8.49 -3.37
N PRO A 167 7.65 8.35 -4.16
CA PRO A 167 8.47 7.14 -4.29
C PRO A 167 9.77 7.17 -3.45
N TRP A 168 10.38 6.02 -3.25
CA TRP A 168 11.72 5.85 -2.67
C TRP A 168 12.80 6.73 -3.34
N ASN A 169 12.70 6.87 -4.65
CA ASN A 169 13.70 7.56 -5.46
C ASN A 169 13.78 9.08 -5.20
N THR A 170 12.77 9.68 -4.57
CA THR A 170 12.74 11.11 -4.20
C THR A 170 13.25 11.38 -2.79
N LEU A 171 13.58 10.33 -2.03
CA LEU A 171 14.08 10.46 -0.68
C LEU A 171 15.55 10.93 -0.65
N GLU A 172 15.90 11.63 0.40
CA GLU A 172 17.29 12.04 0.68
C GLU A 172 18.05 10.86 1.30
N HIS A 173 18.99 10.30 0.55
CA HIS A 173 19.78 9.15 0.96
C HIS A 173 21.11 9.60 1.61
N GLN A 174 21.14 9.65 2.93
CA GLN A 174 22.34 10.00 3.69
C GLN A 174 23.27 8.79 3.83
N ARG A 175 24.03 8.49 2.79
CA ARG A 175 24.84 7.26 2.69
C ARG A 175 26.04 7.21 3.66
N GLY A 176 26.51 8.35 4.20
CA GLY A 176 27.62 8.39 5.17
C GLY A 176 28.90 7.69 4.72
N GLY A 177 29.19 7.66 3.40
CA GLY A 177 30.32 6.94 2.83
C GLY A 177 30.05 5.47 2.46
N MET A 178 28.87 4.92 2.76
CA MET A 178 28.44 3.58 2.32
C MET A 178 28.15 3.54 0.81
N ASN A 179 28.39 2.40 0.18
CA ASN A 179 27.88 2.16 -1.16
C ASN A 179 26.34 2.04 -1.13
N GLU A 180 25.71 2.17 -2.28
CA GLU A 180 24.24 2.15 -2.38
C GLU A 180 23.62 0.86 -1.85
N THR A 181 24.21 -0.26 -2.16
CA THR A 181 23.72 -1.59 -1.78
C THR A 181 23.68 -1.78 -0.27
N ASP A 182 24.76 -1.38 0.42
CA ASP A 182 24.86 -1.49 1.89
C ASP A 182 23.90 -0.51 2.58
N TYR A 183 23.79 0.71 2.05
CA TYR A 183 22.85 1.71 2.56
C TYR A 183 21.39 1.22 2.44
N VAL A 184 20.97 0.76 1.25
CA VAL A 184 19.63 0.18 1.04
C VAL A 184 19.41 -0.98 2.00
N SER A 185 20.39 -1.88 2.16
CA SER A 185 20.30 -2.98 3.11
C SER A 185 20.06 -2.51 4.55
N LEU A 186 20.78 -1.48 5.00
CA LEU A 186 20.64 -0.91 6.34
C LEU A 186 19.24 -0.34 6.56
N VAL A 187 18.78 0.53 5.66
CA VAL A 187 17.47 1.17 5.76
C VAL A 187 16.34 0.14 5.75
N LEU A 188 16.39 -0.85 4.86
CA LEU A 188 15.37 -1.90 4.81
C LEU A 188 15.34 -2.79 6.06
N THR A 189 16.47 -2.92 6.75
CA THR A 189 16.50 -3.56 8.09
C THR A 189 15.74 -2.69 9.10
N GLY A 190 15.97 -1.38 9.11
CA GLY A 190 15.23 -0.42 9.95
C GLY A 190 13.73 -0.46 9.69
N VAL A 191 13.29 -0.47 8.42
CA VAL A 191 11.87 -0.63 8.04
C VAL A 191 11.29 -1.92 8.61
N THR A 192 12.03 -3.03 8.50
CA THR A 192 11.57 -4.33 9.03
C THR A 192 11.40 -4.31 10.56
N HIS A 193 12.37 -3.75 11.28
CA HIS A 193 12.30 -3.61 12.75
C HIS A 193 11.11 -2.73 13.15
N LEU A 194 11.00 -1.55 12.54
CA LEU A 194 9.91 -0.62 12.82
C LEU A 194 8.54 -1.27 12.61
N ALA A 195 8.32 -1.91 11.46
CA ALA A 195 7.06 -2.56 11.17
C ALA A 195 6.71 -3.60 12.24
N ARG A 196 7.66 -4.47 12.61
CA ARG A 196 7.44 -5.56 13.58
C ARG A 196 7.21 -5.07 14.99
N GLU A 197 7.99 -4.11 15.46
CA GLU A 197 7.89 -3.58 16.82
C GLU A 197 6.61 -2.76 17.03
N THR A 198 6.14 -2.08 15.97
CA THR A 198 4.99 -1.18 16.07
C THR A 198 3.67 -1.81 15.62
N GLY A 199 3.75 -2.89 14.84
CA GLY A 199 2.59 -3.46 14.15
C GLY A 199 2.12 -2.62 12.96
N ALA A 200 2.87 -1.60 12.55
CA ALA A 200 2.57 -0.80 11.36
C ALA A 200 2.72 -1.63 10.09
N HIS A 201 2.00 -1.25 9.03
CA HIS A 201 2.30 -1.73 7.68
C HIS A 201 2.98 -0.61 6.89
N VAL A 202 4.12 -0.90 6.27
CA VAL A 202 4.87 0.09 5.48
C VAL A 202 4.81 -0.27 4.00
N TRP A 203 4.40 0.67 3.15
CA TRP A 203 4.50 0.54 1.69
C TRP A 203 5.61 1.44 1.16
N LEU A 204 6.53 0.85 0.42
CA LEU A 204 7.60 1.55 -0.28
C LEU A 204 7.35 1.46 -1.77
N VAL A 205 7.07 2.60 -2.41
CA VAL A 205 6.96 2.68 -3.86
C VAL A 205 8.36 2.85 -4.45
N VAL A 206 8.78 1.90 -5.26
CA VAL A 206 10.13 1.86 -5.82
C VAL A 206 10.04 1.77 -7.34
N HIS A 207 10.70 2.71 -8.02
CA HIS A 207 10.78 2.65 -9.48
C HIS A 207 11.81 1.61 -9.93
N PRO A 208 11.49 0.81 -10.95
CA PRO A 208 12.47 -0.08 -11.52
C PRO A 208 13.59 0.70 -12.22
N ALA A 209 14.75 0.08 -12.34
CA ALA A 209 15.80 0.54 -13.25
C ALA A 209 15.26 0.58 -14.69
N LYS A 210 16.01 1.19 -15.60
CA LYS A 210 15.56 1.33 -16.99
C LYS A 210 15.26 -0.02 -17.63
N ILE A 211 13.97 -0.27 -17.91
CA ILE A 211 13.50 -1.46 -18.59
C ILE A 211 13.32 -1.15 -20.08
N LEU A 212 13.92 -1.97 -20.92
CA LEU A 212 13.76 -1.86 -22.36
C LEU A 212 12.43 -2.49 -22.81
N ARG A 213 11.82 -1.92 -23.84
CA ARG A 213 10.64 -2.56 -24.48
C ARG A 213 11.03 -3.88 -25.13
N ASN A 214 10.10 -4.81 -25.17
CA ASN A 214 10.20 -6.04 -25.94
C ASN A 214 10.30 -5.72 -27.45
N ARG A 215 10.71 -6.70 -28.26
CA ARG A 215 10.81 -6.55 -29.72
C ARG A 215 9.47 -6.25 -30.40
N ASP A 216 8.37 -6.69 -29.81
CA ASP A 216 6.99 -6.44 -30.26
C ASP A 216 6.44 -5.06 -29.79
N GLY A 217 7.23 -4.27 -29.09
CA GLY A 217 6.86 -2.97 -28.58
C GLY A 217 6.14 -2.99 -27.23
N THR A 218 5.80 -4.16 -26.69
CA THR A 218 5.20 -4.29 -25.36
C THR A 218 6.18 -3.91 -24.26
N ARG A 219 5.65 -3.58 -23.09
CA ARG A 219 6.47 -3.28 -21.91
C ARG A 219 6.49 -4.51 -21.00
N PRO A 220 7.67 -5.06 -20.69
CA PRO A 220 7.73 -6.19 -19.77
C PRO A 220 7.27 -5.77 -18.38
N VAL A 221 6.67 -6.73 -17.67
CA VAL A 221 6.31 -6.56 -16.25
C VAL A 221 7.60 -6.48 -15.44
N PRO A 222 7.85 -5.39 -14.69
CA PRO A 222 9.00 -5.30 -13.80
C PRO A 222 9.01 -6.43 -12.77
N THR A 223 10.18 -7.01 -12.57
CA THR A 223 10.43 -8.00 -11.54
C THR A 223 11.17 -7.36 -10.34
N PRO A 224 11.22 -8.02 -9.17
CA PRO A 224 12.01 -7.51 -8.05
C PRO A 224 13.50 -7.33 -8.37
N TYR A 225 14.00 -8.02 -9.37
CA TYR A 225 15.42 -7.97 -9.80
C TYR A 225 15.71 -6.75 -10.69
N ASP A 226 14.67 -6.06 -11.17
CA ASP A 226 14.80 -4.84 -11.95
C ASP A 226 14.94 -3.58 -11.09
N LEU A 227 14.82 -3.71 -9.75
CA LEU A 227 14.98 -2.61 -8.82
C LEU A 227 16.46 -2.32 -8.53
N SER A 228 16.86 -1.06 -8.41
CA SER A 228 18.22 -0.68 -7.98
C SER A 228 18.50 -1.26 -6.59
N GLY A 229 19.65 -1.93 -6.39
CA GLY A 229 19.95 -2.68 -5.17
C GLY A 229 19.10 -3.96 -5.01
N SER A 230 18.67 -4.54 -6.11
CA SER A 230 17.60 -5.53 -6.28
C SER A 230 17.60 -6.72 -5.33
N ALA A 231 18.76 -7.33 -5.04
CA ALA A 231 18.82 -8.51 -4.17
C ALA A 231 18.30 -8.22 -2.77
N HIS A 232 18.55 -7.02 -2.23
CA HIS A 232 18.07 -6.63 -0.91
C HIS A 232 16.57 -6.37 -0.88
N TRP A 233 15.99 -5.81 -1.94
CA TRP A 233 14.55 -5.65 -2.06
C TRP A 233 13.84 -7.00 -1.98
N TYR A 234 14.28 -7.96 -2.82
CA TYR A 234 13.69 -9.29 -2.80
C TYR A 234 13.92 -10.01 -1.46
N ASN A 235 15.13 -9.96 -0.91
CA ASN A 235 15.45 -10.73 0.29
C ASN A 235 14.73 -10.21 1.53
N LYS A 236 14.61 -8.89 1.70
CA LYS A 236 14.12 -8.27 2.94
C LYS A 236 12.62 -7.98 2.92
N ALA A 237 12.02 -7.61 1.79
CA ALA A 237 10.57 -7.36 1.71
C ALA A 237 9.76 -8.56 2.19
N ASP A 238 8.66 -8.30 2.87
CA ASP A 238 7.69 -9.33 3.18
C ASP A 238 6.82 -9.61 1.95
N ASN A 239 6.39 -8.57 1.25
CA ASN A 239 5.60 -8.70 0.02
C ASN A 239 6.16 -7.81 -1.08
N ILE A 240 5.99 -8.21 -2.33
CA ILE A 240 6.36 -7.42 -3.52
C ILE A 240 5.22 -7.49 -4.53
N ILE A 241 4.73 -6.32 -4.93
CA ILE A 241 3.62 -6.15 -5.85
C ILE A 241 4.08 -5.28 -7.01
N THR A 242 3.80 -5.72 -8.23
CA THR A 242 3.99 -4.91 -9.43
C THR A 242 2.63 -4.52 -9.99
N VAL A 243 2.39 -3.20 -10.08
CA VAL A 243 1.24 -2.64 -10.78
C VAL A 243 1.64 -2.44 -12.24
N HIS A 244 0.99 -3.16 -13.14
CA HIS A 244 1.33 -3.15 -14.56
C HIS A 244 0.13 -2.75 -15.42
N ARG A 245 0.42 -2.01 -16.50
CA ARG A 245 -0.50 -1.64 -17.56
C ARG A 245 0.25 -1.71 -18.87
N ASP A 246 -0.18 -2.59 -19.76
CA ASP A 246 0.45 -2.70 -21.08
C ASP A 246 0.19 -1.43 -21.91
N GLN A 247 -1.05 -0.96 -21.89
CA GLN A 247 -1.44 0.30 -22.51
C GLN A 247 -1.75 1.34 -21.45
N VAL A 248 -0.96 2.42 -21.37
CA VAL A 248 -1.16 3.51 -20.38
C VAL A 248 -2.55 4.14 -20.50
N GLU A 249 -3.16 4.10 -21.68
CA GLU A 249 -4.51 4.59 -21.93
C GLU A 249 -5.60 3.53 -21.68
N GLY A 250 -5.22 2.26 -21.48
CA GLY A 250 -6.16 1.19 -21.13
C GLY A 250 -6.74 1.36 -19.73
N GLN A 251 -7.87 0.72 -19.46
CA GLN A 251 -8.46 0.65 -18.12
C GLN A 251 -8.01 -0.61 -17.36
N ASP A 252 -7.54 -1.62 -18.09
CA ASP A 252 -7.13 -2.89 -17.50
C ASP A 252 -5.79 -2.74 -16.77
N VAL A 253 -5.74 -3.22 -15.55
CA VAL A 253 -4.60 -3.11 -14.65
C VAL A 253 -4.30 -4.48 -14.07
N GLU A 254 -3.08 -4.90 -14.24
CA GLU A 254 -2.55 -6.15 -13.71
C GLU A 254 -1.87 -5.91 -12.36
N ILE A 255 -2.27 -6.66 -11.36
CA ILE A 255 -1.66 -6.67 -10.03
C ILE A 255 -0.89 -7.98 -9.87
N HIS A 256 0.40 -7.91 -10.15
CA HIS A 256 1.30 -9.06 -10.02
C HIS A 256 1.84 -9.12 -8.60
N VAL A 257 1.37 -10.08 -7.81
CA VAL A 257 1.94 -10.39 -6.51
C VAL A 257 3.14 -11.31 -6.74
N GLN A 258 4.34 -10.78 -6.60
CA GLN A 258 5.58 -11.48 -6.96
C GLN A 258 6.29 -12.08 -5.76
N LYS A 259 5.93 -11.66 -4.55
CA LYS A 259 6.41 -12.24 -3.31
C LYS A 259 5.37 -12.10 -2.20
N VAL A 260 5.19 -13.16 -1.44
CA VAL A 260 4.51 -13.18 -0.14
C VAL A 260 5.33 -14.05 0.80
N ARG A 261 5.77 -13.50 1.93
CA ARG A 261 6.60 -14.23 2.88
C ARG A 261 5.79 -15.24 3.71
N PHE A 262 4.58 -14.89 4.07
CA PHE A 262 3.74 -15.67 4.98
C PHE A 262 2.51 -16.23 4.25
N LYS A 263 2.45 -17.55 4.11
CA LYS A 263 1.44 -18.28 3.33
C LYS A 263 -0.02 -18.07 3.79
N ASN A 264 -0.24 -17.65 5.04
CA ASN A 264 -1.57 -17.33 5.56
C ASN A 264 -2.08 -15.96 5.08
N LEU A 265 -1.21 -15.11 4.53
CA LEU A 265 -1.53 -13.76 4.06
C LEU A 265 -1.69 -13.68 2.53
N GLY A 266 -1.32 -14.74 1.80
CA GLY A 266 -1.44 -14.78 0.36
C GLY A 266 -0.46 -15.72 -0.31
N ARG A 267 -0.33 -15.58 -1.63
CA ARG A 267 0.56 -16.37 -2.49
C ARG A 267 0.96 -15.58 -3.73
N VAL A 268 1.97 -16.00 -4.42
CA VAL A 268 2.33 -15.42 -5.73
C VAL A 268 1.20 -15.66 -6.72
N GLY A 269 0.90 -14.64 -7.54
CA GLY A 269 -0.14 -14.72 -8.54
C GLY A 269 -0.44 -13.39 -9.23
N LEU A 270 -1.50 -13.39 -10.03
CA LEU A 270 -1.95 -12.26 -10.83
C LEU A 270 -3.44 -12.03 -10.61
N ALA A 271 -3.79 -10.80 -10.24
CA ALA A 271 -5.17 -10.33 -10.23
C ALA A 271 -5.38 -9.26 -11.30
N MET A 272 -6.56 -9.25 -11.91
CA MET A 272 -6.95 -8.28 -12.92
C MET A 272 -7.97 -7.31 -12.35
N LEU A 273 -7.69 -6.01 -12.49
CA LEU A 273 -8.59 -4.94 -12.07
C LEU A 273 -8.90 -4.01 -13.25
N LYS A 274 -10.00 -3.30 -13.15
CA LYS A 274 -10.36 -2.24 -14.09
C LYS A 274 -10.30 -0.89 -13.39
N TYR A 275 -9.58 0.06 -13.98
CA TYR A 275 -9.43 1.40 -13.44
C TYR A 275 -10.49 2.35 -13.96
N ASP A 276 -11.25 2.94 -13.05
CA ASP A 276 -12.17 4.03 -13.34
C ASP A 276 -11.43 5.38 -13.25
N ARG A 277 -11.26 6.02 -14.39
CA ARG A 277 -10.55 7.32 -14.47
C ARG A 277 -11.34 8.48 -13.89
N VAL A 278 -12.66 8.35 -13.75
CA VAL A 278 -13.54 9.43 -13.31
C VAL A 278 -13.37 9.67 -11.80
N VAL A 279 -13.31 8.58 -11.05
CA VAL A 279 -13.24 8.62 -9.58
C VAL A 279 -11.95 8.01 -9.02
N GLY A 280 -11.05 7.55 -9.87
CA GLY A 280 -9.76 6.98 -9.47
C GLY A 280 -9.87 5.65 -8.70
N ARG A 281 -10.96 4.91 -8.85
CA ARG A 281 -11.16 3.61 -8.18
C ARG A 281 -10.84 2.43 -9.10
N TYR A 282 -10.71 1.26 -8.48
CA TYR A 282 -10.48 0.00 -9.17
C TYR A 282 -11.61 -0.98 -8.87
N PHE A 283 -12.00 -1.76 -9.88
CA PHE A 283 -13.07 -2.75 -9.82
C PHE A 283 -12.57 -4.09 -10.33
N GLU A 284 -13.16 -5.17 -9.84
CA GLU A 284 -12.87 -6.49 -10.37
C GLU A 284 -13.48 -6.69 -11.76
N MET A 285 -12.75 -7.37 -12.63
CA MET A 285 -13.21 -7.64 -14.00
C MET A 285 -14.53 -8.42 -14.06
N LYS A 286 -14.80 -9.29 -13.09
CA LYS A 286 -16.01 -10.11 -13.01
C LYS A 286 -17.30 -9.30 -12.79
N HIS A 287 -17.19 -8.09 -12.28
CA HIS A 287 -18.31 -7.20 -11.94
C HIS A 287 -18.42 -6.00 -12.88
N TYR A 288 -17.64 -5.98 -13.95
CA TYR A 288 -17.68 -4.88 -14.91
C TYR A 288 -18.74 -5.11 -15.98
N VAL A 289 -19.80 -4.30 -15.97
CA VAL A 289 -20.73 -4.12 -17.09
C VAL A 289 -20.53 -2.70 -17.63
N GLU A 290 -20.29 -2.60 -18.93
CA GLU A 290 -20.04 -1.31 -19.57
C GLU A 290 -21.26 -0.38 -19.39
N GLY A 291 -21.03 0.79 -18.76
CA GLY A 291 -22.10 1.75 -18.43
C GLY A 291 -22.66 1.64 -17.00
N GLU A 292 -22.34 0.61 -16.21
CA GLU A 292 -22.78 0.47 -14.80
C GLU A 292 -21.77 0.98 -13.77
N LEU A 293 -20.63 1.54 -14.19
CA LEU A 293 -19.59 2.10 -13.32
C LEU A 293 -20.10 3.18 -12.35
N TYR A 294 -21.28 3.72 -12.58
CA TYR A 294 -21.90 4.79 -11.79
C TYR A 294 -23.12 4.33 -10.99
N ALA A 295 -23.50 3.06 -11.08
CA ALA A 295 -24.61 2.50 -10.29
C ALA A 295 -24.05 2.01 -8.93
N ASP A 296 -24.45 2.66 -7.87
CA ASP A 296 -24.18 2.23 -6.49
C ASP A 296 -24.80 0.83 -6.26
N PRO A 297 -23.99 -0.22 -5.95
CA PRO A 297 -24.53 -1.56 -5.69
C PRO A 297 -25.48 -1.61 -4.48
N GLU A 298 -25.41 -0.65 -3.56
CA GLU A 298 -26.24 -0.58 -2.34
C GLU A 298 -27.57 0.19 -2.54
N ARG A 299 -27.88 0.64 -3.77
CA ARG A 299 -29.14 1.29 -4.10
C ARG A 299 -30.15 0.40 -4.83
N ARG A 300 -30.04 -0.90 -4.72
CA ARG A 300 -31.09 -1.84 -5.12
C ARG A 300 -31.81 -2.42 -3.93
#